data_01d2418f7802dbe19332436eca8dbc40
#
_entry.id   01d2418f7802dbe19332436eca8dbc40
#
_cell.length_a   1.000
_cell.length_b   1.000
_cell.length_c   1.000
_cell.angle_alpha   90.00
_cell.angle_beta   90.00
_cell.angle_gamma   90.00
#
_symmetry.space_group_name_H-M   'P 1'
#
loop_
_entity.id
_entity.type
_entity.pdbx_description
1 polymer ?
#
loop_
_entity_poly.entity_id
_entity_poly.type
_entity_poly.pdbx_seq_one_letter_code
_entity_poly.pdbx_strand_id
1 'polypeptide(L)'
;MTEEGRVRVVLFGLDLGEYDMEKSMEELSALAEANNMEAVGELVQKRAVPEAATYLGEGRLAEGRMLCLNLGAEAAVFDAELSGSQIRNLEAILEVPVIDRTMLILEIFKNRAVTSEGRVQTELATLRYRLPRLAGLGESLSRQGGGGGGGAGARRGAGESKLEYDRRHVRRRIEALEQKLAELEKRRGENRRARQRAGTPVVSLVGYT
;
A
#
# COMPACT_ATOMS: atom_id res chain seq x y z
N MET A 1 -5.79 -29.73 -0.72
CA MET A 1 -5.77 -28.27 -0.99
C MET A 1 -6.72 -27.69 0.02
N THR A 2 -6.21 -27.13 1.10
CA THR A 2 -6.98 -26.39 2.09
C THR A 2 -7.52 -25.14 1.39
N GLU A 3 -8.82 -24.96 1.38
CA GLU A 3 -9.47 -23.68 1.05
C GLU A 3 -9.00 -22.68 2.12
N GLU A 4 -7.91 -21.98 1.87
CA GLU A 4 -7.61 -20.75 2.60
C GLU A 4 -8.72 -19.76 2.20
N GLY A 5 -9.58 -19.40 3.17
CA GLY A 5 -10.69 -18.50 2.95
C GLY A 5 -10.15 -17.17 2.40
N ARG A 6 -10.88 -16.55 1.45
CA ARG A 6 -10.56 -15.21 0.95
C ARG A 6 -10.68 -14.21 2.11
N VAL A 7 -9.76 -13.24 2.16
CA VAL A 7 -9.81 -12.15 3.15
C VAL A 7 -11.04 -11.27 2.85
N ARG A 8 -11.93 -11.11 3.80
CA ARG A 8 -13.16 -10.32 3.64
C ARG A 8 -12.86 -8.84 3.80
N VAL A 9 -13.22 -8.02 2.81
CA VAL A 9 -12.91 -6.59 2.80
C VAL A 9 -14.14 -5.74 2.50
N VAL A 10 -14.19 -4.54 3.10
CA VAL A 10 -15.12 -3.48 2.72
C VAL A 10 -14.38 -2.46 1.89
N LEU A 11 -14.97 -2.06 0.76
CA LEU A 11 -14.42 -1.06 -0.14
C LEU A 11 -14.93 0.33 0.22
N PHE A 12 -14.02 1.31 0.19
CA PHE A 12 -14.32 2.70 0.52
C PHE A 12 -13.95 3.62 -0.64
N GLY A 13 -14.86 4.48 -1.05
CA GLY A 13 -14.65 5.46 -2.10
C GLY A 13 -15.09 6.87 -1.71
N LEU A 14 -14.47 7.87 -2.35
CA LEU A 14 -14.85 9.26 -2.26
C LEU A 14 -15.17 9.81 -3.64
N ASP A 15 -16.45 10.11 -3.89
CA ASP A 15 -16.91 10.72 -5.12
C ASP A 15 -16.70 12.24 -5.06
N LEU A 16 -15.71 12.72 -5.82
CA LEU A 16 -15.39 14.14 -6.01
C LEU A 16 -16.10 14.73 -7.24
N GLY A 17 -16.82 13.92 -8.02
CA GLY A 17 -17.48 14.32 -9.27
C GLY A 17 -16.51 14.47 -10.46
N GLU A 18 -15.27 13.99 -10.35
CA GLU A 18 -14.23 14.11 -11.38
C GLU A 18 -14.23 12.92 -12.36
N TYR A 19 -14.72 11.76 -11.94
CA TYR A 19 -14.73 10.53 -12.70
C TYR A 19 -15.94 9.64 -12.33
N ASP A 20 -16.14 8.60 -13.11
CA ASP A 20 -17.21 7.60 -12.88
C ASP A 20 -16.87 6.74 -11.66
N MET A 21 -17.51 7.06 -10.53
CA MET A 21 -17.24 6.41 -9.25
C MET A 21 -17.70 4.95 -9.23
N GLU A 22 -18.79 4.62 -9.89
CA GLU A 22 -19.30 3.26 -9.98
C GLU A 22 -18.27 2.35 -10.67
N LYS A 23 -17.76 2.80 -11.81
CA LYS A 23 -16.70 2.10 -12.55
C LYS A 23 -15.40 1.98 -11.73
N SER A 24 -15.02 3.02 -10.96
CA SER A 24 -13.84 2.96 -10.12
C SER A 24 -13.97 1.93 -9.00
N MET A 25 -15.15 1.81 -8.39
CA MET A 25 -15.43 0.81 -7.36
C MET A 25 -15.47 -0.62 -7.94
N GLU A 26 -15.99 -0.81 -9.16
CA GLU A 26 -15.90 -2.08 -9.88
C GLU A 26 -14.45 -2.49 -10.12
N GLU A 27 -13.59 -1.55 -10.58
CA GLU A 27 -12.15 -1.79 -10.74
C GLU A 27 -11.47 -2.13 -9.42
N LEU A 28 -11.80 -1.42 -8.35
CA LEU A 28 -11.26 -1.68 -7.01
C LEU A 28 -11.63 -3.09 -6.52
N SER A 29 -12.87 -3.50 -6.75
CA SER A 29 -13.34 -4.85 -6.44
C SER A 29 -12.56 -5.92 -7.21
N ALA A 30 -12.33 -5.70 -8.51
CA ALA A 30 -11.51 -6.61 -9.33
C ALA A 30 -10.03 -6.67 -8.86
N LEU A 31 -9.47 -5.53 -8.41
CA LEU A 31 -8.13 -5.50 -7.82
C LEU A 31 -8.07 -6.25 -6.47
N ALA A 32 -9.09 -6.14 -5.64
CA ALA A 32 -9.22 -6.90 -4.39
C ALA A 32 -9.29 -8.40 -4.68
N GLU A 33 -10.12 -8.82 -5.63
CA GLU A 33 -10.22 -10.22 -6.04
C GLU A 33 -8.89 -10.77 -6.57
N ALA A 34 -8.14 -9.98 -7.34
CA ALA A 34 -6.81 -10.36 -7.83
C ALA A 34 -5.77 -10.56 -6.69
N ASN A 35 -6.04 -10.06 -5.49
CA ASN A 35 -5.26 -10.25 -4.26
C ASN A 35 -5.85 -11.32 -3.32
N ASN A 36 -6.73 -12.20 -3.81
CA ASN A 36 -7.42 -13.21 -3.00
C ASN A 36 -8.27 -12.61 -1.86
N MET A 37 -8.87 -11.44 -2.12
CA MET A 37 -9.81 -10.78 -1.20
C MET A 37 -11.23 -10.90 -1.75
N GLU A 38 -12.21 -10.85 -0.86
CA GLU A 38 -13.65 -10.85 -1.17
C GLU A 38 -14.25 -9.53 -0.72
N ALA A 39 -14.74 -8.72 -1.65
CA ALA A 39 -15.47 -7.50 -1.34
C ALA A 39 -16.86 -7.86 -0.81
N VAL A 40 -17.05 -7.74 0.50
CA VAL A 40 -18.32 -8.08 1.19
C VAL A 40 -19.25 -6.89 1.36
N GLY A 41 -18.79 -5.69 1.07
CA GLY A 41 -19.57 -4.46 1.11
C GLY A 41 -18.78 -3.29 0.55
N GLU A 42 -19.50 -2.23 0.23
CA GLU A 42 -18.90 -0.98 -0.24
C GLU A 42 -19.56 0.24 0.43
N LEU A 43 -18.81 1.32 0.53
CA LEU A 43 -19.27 2.56 1.10
C LEU A 43 -18.63 3.75 0.38
N VAL A 44 -19.45 4.50 -0.36
CA VAL A 44 -19.05 5.69 -1.09
C VAL A 44 -19.60 6.95 -0.41
N GLN A 45 -18.78 7.99 -0.30
CA GLN A 45 -19.19 9.31 0.14
C GLN A 45 -19.02 10.31 -0.99
N LYS A 46 -20.03 11.16 -1.22
CA LYS A 46 -19.92 12.29 -2.15
C LYS A 46 -19.53 13.56 -1.40
N ARG A 47 -18.46 14.22 -1.82
CA ARG A 47 -17.96 15.49 -1.25
C ARG A 47 -17.23 16.30 -2.30
N ALA A 48 -17.06 17.60 -2.04
CA ALA A 48 -16.27 18.49 -2.90
C ALA A 48 -14.75 18.35 -2.66
N VAL A 49 -14.35 18.00 -1.43
CA VAL A 49 -12.93 17.83 -1.04
C VAL A 49 -12.79 16.71 0.00
N PRO A 50 -11.66 15.97 -0.02
CA PRO A 50 -11.37 14.97 1.00
C PRO A 50 -11.08 15.61 2.36
N GLU A 51 -11.37 14.88 3.44
CA GLU A 51 -10.91 15.26 4.77
C GLU A 51 -9.40 15.06 4.89
N ALA A 52 -8.70 16.08 5.37
CA ALA A 52 -7.24 16.04 5.46
C ALA A 52 -6.72 14.91 6.36
N ALA A 53 -7.40 14.63 7.47
CA ALA A 53 -6.98 13.66 8.47
C ALA A 53 -7.43 12.22 8.18
N THR A 54 -8.57 12.04 7.49
CA THR A 54 -9.27 10.74 7.43
C THR A 54 -9.80 10.41 6.03
N TYR A 55 -9.55 11.28 5.03
CA TYR A 55 -10.05 11.14 3.67
C TYR A 55 -11.59 11.19 3.56
N LEU A 56 -12.32 10.49 4.41
CA LEU A 56 -13.79 10.51 4.54
C LEU A 56 -14.21 11.27 5.80
N GLY A 57 -15.46 11.78 5.82
CA GLY A 57 -16.03 12.45 6.98
C GLY A 57 -16.35 11.51 8.13
N GLU A 58 -16.29 12.02 9.38
CA GLU A 58 -16.46 11.24 10.62
C GLU A 58 -17.76 10.41 10.65
N GLY A 59 -18.90 11.00 10.27
CA GLY A 59 -20.18 10.29 10.25
C GLY A 59 -20.17 9.10 9.28
N ARG A 60 -19.53 9.26 8.11
CA ARG A 60 -19.41 8.19 7.12
C ARG A 60 -18.46 7.09 7.59
N LEU A 61 -17.41 7.45 8.32
CA LEU A 61 -16.50 6.48 8.93
C LEU A 61 -17.16 5.69 10.08
N ALA A 62 -18.03 6.32 10.86
CA ALA A 62 -18.82 5.61 11.88
C ALA A 62 -19.74 4.54 11.24
N GLU A 63 -20.41 4.88 10.13
CA GLU A 63 -21.18 3.91 9.33
C GLU A 63 -20.26 2.80 8.79
N GLY A 64 -19.08 3.15 8.26
CA GLY A 64 -18.10 2.22 7.73
C GLY A 64 -17.57 1.24 8.78
N ARG A 65 -17.32 1.71 10.00
CA ARG A 65 -16.95 0.84 11.13
C ARG A 65 -18.05 -0.19 11.45
N MET A 66 -19.30 0.26 11.51
CA MET A 66 -20.43 -0.64 11.75
C MET A 66 -20.60 -1.63 10.60
N LEU A 67 -20.38 -1.19 9.35
CA LEU A 67 -20.42 -2.06 8.18
C LEU A 67 -19.33 -3.15 8.25
N CYS A 68 -18.09 -2.78 8.56
CA CYS A 68 -16.98 -3.73 8.74
C CYS A 68 -17.30 -4.76 9.83
N LEU A 69 -17.81 -4.32 10.97
CA LEU A 69 -18.18 -5.18 12.09
C LEU A 69 -19.29 -6.16 11.70
N ASN A 70 -20.39 -5.66 11.13
CA ASN A 70 -21.56 -6.46 10.77
C ASN A 70 -21.28 -7.50 9.69
N LEU A 71 -20.41 -7.16 8.75
CA LEU A 71 -20.02 -8.06 7.66
C LEU A 71 -18.81 -8.93 8.01
N GLY A 72 -18.22 -8.78 9.21
CA GLY A 72 -17.01 -9.51 9.59
C GLY A 72 -15.86 -9.24 8.65
N ALA A 73 -15.66 -7.98 8.24
CA ALA A 73 -14.56 -7.61 7.39
C ALA A 73 -13.23 -7.64 8.16
N GLU A 74 -12.21 -8.18 7.52
CA GLU A 74 -10.87 -8.32 8.07
C GLU A 74 -9.95 -7.15 7.68
N ALA A 75 -10.34 -6.37 6.65
CA ALA A 75 -9.65 -5.16 6.23
C ALA A 75 -10.59 -4.18 5.50
N ALA A 76 -10.17 -2.92 5.42
CA ALA A 76 -10.81 -1.87 4.64
C ALA A 76 -9.91 -1.48 3.47
N VAL A 77 -10.46 -1.41 2.25
CA VAL A 77 -9.73 -1.05 1.03
C VAL A 77 -10.25 0.29 0.52
N PHE A 78 -9.34 1.25 0.32
CA PHE A 78 -9.67 2.61 -0.10
C PHE A 78 -9.32 2.85 -1.57
N ASP A 79 -10.25 3.44 -2.32
CA ASP A 79 -10.05 3.87 -3.72
C ASP A 79 -9.30 5.21 -3.79
N ALA A 80 -8.15 5.27 -3.16
CA ALA A 80 -7.29 6.45 -3.11
C ALA A 80 -5.87 6.07 -2.75
N GLU A 81 -4.94 7.01 -2.93
CA GLU A 81 -3.64 6.96 -2.28
C GLU A 81 -3.72 7.69 -0.94
N LEU A 82 -3.40 6.98 0.17
CA LEU A 82 -3.49 7.51 1.51
C LEU A 82 -2.11 7.84 2.08
N SER A 83 -2.02 8.93 2.83
CA SER A 83 -0.84 9.24 3.64
C SER A 83 -0.73 8.30 4.86
N GLY A 84 0.47 8.16 5.42
CA GLY A 84 0.67 7.33 6.61
C GLY A 84 -0.13 7.81 7.84
N SER A 85 -0.44 9.10 7.94
CA SER A 85 -1.32 9.65 8.99
C SER A 85 -2.78 9.28 8.76
N GLN A 86 -3.26 9.36 7.52
CA GLN A 86 -4.62 8.94 7.16
C GLN A 86 -4.84 7.46 7.43
N ILE A 87 -3.93 6.59 6.98
CA ILE A 87 -4.02 5.14 7.25
C ILE A 87 -4.18 4.88 8.74
N ARG A 88 -3.33 5.47 9.60
CA ARG A 88 -3.42 5.26 11.06
C ARG A 88 -4.72 5.75 11.65
N ASN A 89 -5.17 6.95 11.25
CA ASN A 89 -6.42 7.52 11.76
C ASN A 89 -7.61 6.64 11.35
N LEU A 90 -7.60 6.14 10.11
CA LEU A 90 -8.62 5.24 9.60
C LEU A 90 -8.60 3.89 10.31
N GLU A 91 -7.44 3.27 10.52
CA GLU A 91 -7.29 2.02 11.29
C GLU A 91 -7.78 2.18 12.74
N ALA A 92 -7.50 3.32 13.37
CA ALA A 92 -7.98 3.62 14.72
C ALA A 92 -9.51 3.78 14.80
N ILE A 93 -10.15 4.29 13.73
CA ILE A 93 -11.60 4.50 13.67
C ILE A 93 -12.33 3.23 13.24
N LEU A 94 -11.84 2.57 12.19
CA LEU A 94 -12.50 1.40 11.59
C LEU A 94 -12.22 0.10 12.35
N GLU A 95 -11.17 0.08 13.19
CA GLU A 95 -10.70 -1.07 13.98
C GLU A 95 -10.31 -2.30 13.12
N VAL A 96 -10.01 -2.07 11.86
CA VAL A 96 -9.47 -3.06 10.92
C VAL A 96 -8.28 -2.48 10.16
N PRO A 97 -7.35 -3.31 9.65
CA PRO A 97 -6.27 -2.86 8.78
C PRO A 97 -6.79 -2.10 7.56
N VAL A 98 -6.05 -1.05 7.14
CA VAL A 98 -6.40 -0.21 5.99
C VAL A 98 -5.39 -0.40 4.88
N ILE A 99 -5.89 -0.71 3.69
CA ILE A 99 -5.13 -0.90 2.46
C ILE A 99 -5.57 0.15 1.46
N ASP A 100 -4.65 0.83 0.83
CA ASP A 100 -4.96 1.77 -0.24
C ASP A 100 -4.79 1.12 -1.64
N ARG A 101 -5.38 1.76 -2.67
CA ARG A 101 -5.35 1.26 -4.05
C ARG A 101 -3.93 1.01 -4.55
N THR A 102 -2.98 1.88 -4.25
CA THR A 102 -1.59 1.74 -4.69
C THR A 102 -0.93 0.51 -4.06
N MET A 103 -1.16 0.27 -2.77
CA MET A 103 -0.64 -0.91 -2.10
C MET A 103 -1.23 -2.20 -2.65
N LEU A 104 -2.52 -2.20 -2.97
CA LEU A 104 -3.21 -3.33 -3.59
C LEU A 104 -2.58 -3.70 -4.95
N ILE A 105 -2.32 -2.69 -5.80
CA ILE A 105 -1.65 -2.87 -7.09
C ILE A 105 -0.22 -3.40 -6.91
N LEU A 106 0.54 -2.87 -5.96
CA LEU A 106 1.90 -3.32 -5.69
C LEU A 106 1.95 -4.79 -5.23
N GLU A 107 0.99 -5.25 -4.42
CA GLU A 107 0.89 -6.65 -4.01
C GLU A 107 0.54 -7.57 -5.21
N ILE A 108 -0.32 -7.13 -6.14
CA ILE A 108 -0.59 -7.86 -7.38
C ILE A 108 0.70 -8.03 -8.20
N PHE A 109 1.46 -6.96 -8.40
CA PHE A 109 2.73 -7.03 -9.11
C PHE A 109 3.73 -7.95 -8.43
N LYS A 110 3.83 -7.89 -7.10
CA LYS A 110 4.69 -8.75 -6.31
C LYS A 110 4.33 -10.23 -6.49
N ASN A 111 3.04 -10.56 -6.44
CA ASN A 111 2.54 -11.93 -6.58
C ASN A 111 2.72 -12.46 -8.01
N ARG A 112 2.66 -11.58 -9.02
CA ARG A 112 2.83 -11.95 -10.44
C ARG A 112 4.29 -11.88 -10.94
N ALA A 113 5.23 -11.38 -10.14
CA ALA A 113 6.63 -11.24 -10.52
C ALA A 113 7.32 -12.62 -10.62
N VAL A 114 7.48 -13.13 -11.84
CA VAL A 114 8.13 -14.42 -12.11
C VAL A 114 9.65 -14.26 -12.20
N THR A 115 10.14 -13.17 -12.82
CA THR A 115 11.56 -12.94 -13.03
C THR A 115 12.25 -12.39 -11.79
N SER A 116 13.57 -12.69 -11.65
CA SER A 116 14.34 -12.14 -10.53
C SER A 116 14.39 -10.61 -10.55
N GLU A 117 14.44 -10.01 -11.75
CA GLU A 117 14.41 -8.56 -11.93
C GLU A 117 13.03 -7.98 -11.53
N GLY A 118 11.93 -8.58 -12.00
CA GLY A 118 10.59 -8.16 -11.62
C GLY A 118 10.37 -8.23 -10.11
N ARG A 119 10.87 -9.26 -9.44
CA ARG A 119 10.80 -9.37 -7.96
C ARG A 119 11.59 -8.26 -7.26
N VAL A 120 12.78 -7.91 -7.75
CA VAL A 120 13.58 -6.82 -7.20
C VAL A 120 12.89 -5.48 -7.42
N GLN A 121 12.33 -5.23 -8.61
CA GLN A 121 11.62 -4.00 -8.93
C GLN A 121 10.37 -3.82 -8.09
N THR A 122 9.55 -4.85 -7.94
CA THR A 122 8.32 -4.78 -7.14
C THR A 122 8.61 -4.63 -5.65
N GLU A 123 9.62 -5.35 -5.12
CA GLU A 123 10.06 -5.18 -3.73
C GLU A 123 10.54 -3.74 -3.48
N LEU A 124 11.38 -3.21 -4.38
CA LEU A 124 11.88 -1.84 -4.31
C LEU A 124 10.74 -0.81 -4.34
N ALA A 125 9.78 -0.95 -5.24
CA ALA A 125 8.61 -0.08 -5.33
C ALA A 125 7.78 -0.12 -4.04
N THR A 126 7.52 -1.31 -3.52
CA THR A 126 6.78 -1.50 -2.25
C THR A 126 7.48 -0.84 -1.06
N LEU A 127 8.80 -1.00 -0.93
CA LEU A 127 9.56 -0.40 0.16
C LEU A 127 9.63 1.12 0.04
N ARG A 128 9.81 1.67 -1.16
CA ARG A 128 9.78 3.12 -1.42
C ARG A 128 8.41 3.71 -1.09
N TYR A 129 7.34 3.00 -1.41
CA TYR A 129 5.98 3.41 -1.09
C TYR A 129 5.70 3.39 0.42
N ARG A 130 6.21 2.39 1.14
CA ARG A 130 6.03 2.23 2.59
C ARG A 130 6.90 3.18 3.43
N LEU A 131 8.11 3.53 2.97
CA LEU A 131 9.08 4.29 3.75
C LEU A 131 8.56 5.64 4.27
N PRO A 132 7.94 6.53 3.47
CA PRO A 132 7.37 7.78 3.97
C PRO A 132 6.19 7.56 4.93
N ARG A 133 5.45 6.46 4.77
CA ARG A 133 4.33 6.08 5.65
C ARG A 133 4.79 5.64 7.03
N LEU A 134 5.96 5.01 7.14
CA LEU A 134 6.61 4.74 8.42
C LEU A 134 7.07 6.03 9.13
N ALA A 135 7.38 7.10 8.40
CA ALA A 135 7.82 8.37 8.98
C ALA A 135 6.76 9.03 9.86
N GLY A 136 5.48 8.94 9.49
CA GLY A 136 4.38 9.51 10.28
C GLY A 136 4.08 8.80 11.60
N LEU A 137 4.61 7.60 11.85
CA LEU A 137 4.42 6.85 13.09
C LEU A 137 5.13 7.47 14.31
N GLY A 138 6.28 8.13 14.12
CA GLY A 138 7.05 8.75 15.20
C GLY A 138 6.43 10.04 15.74
N GLU A 139 5.88 10.89 14.87
CA GLU A 139 5.31 12.17 15.26
C GLU A 139 4.01 12.05 16.06
N SER A 140 3.17 11.05 15.76
CA SER A 140 1.93 10.84 16.49
C SER A 140 2.14 10.27 17.89
N LEU A 141 3.11 9.36 18.06
CA LEU A 141 3.52 8.85 19.38
C LEU A 141 4.11 9.96 20.27
N SER A 142 4.82 10.93 19.67
CA SER A 142 5.35 12.11 20.35
C SER A 142 4.22 13.06 20.81
N ARG A 143 3.17 13.28 20.02
CA ARG A 143 2.04 14.17 20.35
C ARG A 143 1.07 13.57 21.37
N GLN A 144 0.82 12.27 21.32
CA GLN A 144 -0.11 11.58 22.21
C GLN A 144 0.46 11.41 23.64
N GLY A 145 1.77 11.57 23.81
CA GLY A 145 2.44 11.52 25.10
C GLY A 145 2.48 12.85 25.86
N GLY A 146 1.87 13.94 25.37
CA GLY A 146 1.95 15.30 25.91
C GLY A 146 0.99 15.65 27.06
N GLY A 147 0.13 14.76 27.51
CA GLY A 147 -0.86 15.03 28.55
C GLY A 147 -0.70 14.10 29.76
N GLY A 148 -0.01 14.53 30.83
CA GLY A 148 -0.03 13.86 32.14
C GLY A 148 1.35 13.60 32.75
N GLY A 149 1.62 14.24 33.86
CA GLY A 149 2.90 14.24 34.58
C GLY A 149 3.41 12.89 35.06
N GLY A 150 4.72 12.78 35.16
CA GLY A 150 5.44 11.82 35.99
C GLY A 150 5.82 10.50 35.34
N GLY A 151 7.08 10.33 34.94
CA GLY A 151 7.70 9.01 34.82
C GLY A 151 7.85 8.41 33.40
N ALA A 152 7.67 9.17 32.32
CA ALA A 152 7.53 8.62 30.95
C ALA A 152 8.82 8.64 30.07
N GLY A 153 9.98 8.93 30.61
CA GLY A 153 11.23 9.08 29.83
C GLY A 153 11.71 7.78 29.15
N ALA A 154 11.54 6.64 29.80
CA ALA A 154 12.05 5.36 29.28
C ALA A 154 11.19 4.75 28.16
N ARG A 155 9.88 5.02 28.13
CA ARG A 155 8.97 4.47 27.10
C ARG A 155 8.98 5.25 25.78
N ARG A 156 9.25 6.56 25.81
CA ARG A 156 9.39 7.38 24.60
C ARG A 156 10.60 6.99 23.78
N GLY A 157 11.76 6.81 24.44
CA GLY A 157 13.01 6.43 23.76
C GLY A 157 12.96 5.05 23.09
N ALA A 158 12.21 4.09 23.64
CA ALA A 158 12.11 2.75 23.08
C ALA A 158 11.23 2.70 21.80
N GLY A 159 10.12 3.45 21.76
CA GLY A 159 9.25 3.51 20.58
C GLY A 159 9.87 4.29 19.42
N GLU A 160 10.50 5.44 19.69
CA GLU A 160 11.22 6.23 18.70
C GLU A 160 12.45 5.49 18.18
N SER A 161 13.20 4.77 19.03
CA SER A 161 14.34 3.97 18.61
C SER A 161 13.93 2.79 17.73
N LYS A 162 12.80 2.13 18.00
CA LYS A 162 12.27 1.04 17.17
C LYS A 162 11.87 1.52 15.78
N LEU A 163 11.11 2.62 15.69
CA LEU A 163 10.70 3.20 14.40
C LEU A 163 11.90 3.69 13.59
N GLU A 164 12.88 4.32 14.23
CA GLU A 164 14.10 4.76 13.56
C GLU A 164 14.96 3.56 13.11
N TYR A 165 14.98 2.49 13.89
CA TYR A 165 15.61 1.23 13.51
C TYR A 165 14.92 0.63 12.27
N ASP A 166 13.58 0.55 12.27
CA ASP A 166 12.78 0.01 11.16
C ASP A 166 12.98 0.84 9.88
N ARG A 167 12.96 2.19 9.99
CA ARG A 167 13.25 3.09 8.87
C ARG A 167 14.65 2.89 8.30
N ARG A 168 15.65 2.74 9.19
CA ARG A 168 17.04 2.52 8.80
C ARG A 168 17.20 1.16 8.12
N HIS A 169 16.51 0.14 8.62
CA HIS A 169 16.48 -1.18 8.00
C HIS A 169 15.87 -1.13 6.60
N VAL A 170 14.71 -0.47 6.43
CA VAL A 170 14.06 -0.29 5.14
C VAL A 170 14.95 0.49 4.16
N ARG A 171 15.60 1.58 4.58
CA ARG A 171 16.54 2.34 3.72
C ARG A 171 17.69 1.48 3.23
N ARG A 172 18.34 0.73 4.13
CA ARG A 172 19.43 -0.19 3.75
C ARG A 172 18.94 -1.26 2.76
N ARG A 173 17.73 -1.75 2.95
CA ARG A 173 17.16 -2.71 2.01
C ARG A 173 16.90 -2.09 0.63
N ILE A 174 16.41 -0.86 0.57
CA ILE A 174 16.24 -0.09 -0.67
C ILE A 174 17.59 0.04 -1.39
N GLU A 175 18.63 0.51 -0.71
CA GLU A 175 19.98 0.66 -1.27
C GLU A 175 20.53 -0.67 -1.84
N ALA A 176 20.36 -1.77 -1.10
CA ALA A 176 20.79 -3.09 -1.56
C ALA A 176 20.02 -3.57 -2.82
N LEU A 177 18.72 -3.27 -2.90
CA LEU A 177 17.90 -3.62 -4.06
C LEU A 177 18.23 -2.75 -5.28
N GLU A 178 18.54 -1.47 -5.08
CA GLU A 178 19.01 -0.55 -6.14
C GLU A 178 20.33 -1.03 -6.74
N GLN A 179 21.29 -1.42 -5.89
CA GLN A 179 22.56 -2.00 -6.35
C GLN A 179 22.34 -3.27 -7.15
N LYS A 180 21.48 -4.17 -6.65
CA LYS A 180 21.14 -5.41 -7.36
C LYS A 180 20.48 -5.16 -8.71
N LEU A 181 19.61 -4.15 -8.80
CA LEU A 181 18.95 -3.76 -10.05
C LEU A 181 19.98 -3.23 -11.06
N ALA A 182 20.90 -2.36 -10.62
CA ALA A 182 21.97 -1.84 -11.47
C ALA A 182 22.89 -2.96 -12.01
N GLU A 183 23.21 -3.98 -11.20
CA GLU A 183 23.96 -5.16 -11.65
C GLU A 183 23.20 -5.96 -12.73
N LEU A 184 21.89 -6.15 -12.55
CA LEU A 184 21.04 -6.84 -13.53
C LEU A 184 20.97 -6.07 -14.85
N GLU A 185 20.84 -4.75 -14.81
CA GLU A 185 20.84 -3.87 -15.98
C GLU A 185 22.18 -3.93 -16.72
N LYS A 186 23.31 -3.92 -16.00
CA LYS A 186 24.64 -4.07 -16.57
C LYS A 186 24.78 -5.39 -17.32
N ARG A 187 24.41 -6.51 -16.68
CA ARG A 187 24.42 -7.85 -17.32
C ARG A 187 23.55 -7.90 -18.57
N ARG A 188 22.36 -7.28 -18.53
CA ARG A 188 21.48 -7.19 -19.70
C ARG A 188 22.14 -6.40 -20.84
N GLY A 189 22.79 -5.27 -20.50
CA GLY A 189 23.55 -4.46 -21.46
C GLY A 189 24.67 -5.24 -22.11
N GLU A 190 25.44 -6.03 -21.35
CA GLU A 190 26.52 -6.89 -21.86
C GLU A 190 25.99 -7.98 -22.77
N ASN A 191 24.91 -8.68 -22.38
CA ASN A 191 24.27 -9.70 -23.22
C ASN A 191 23.69 -9.12 -24.52
N ARG A 192 23.13 -7.90 -24.48
CA ARG A 192 22.65 -7.19 -25.66
C ARG A 192 23.78 -6.85 -26.62
N ARG A 193 24.91 -6.34 -26.12
CA ARG A 193 26.11 -6.05 -26.89
C ARG A 193 26.71 -7.32 -27.52
N ALA A 194 26.73 -8.43 -26.76
CA ALA A 194 27.21 -9.72 -27.28
C ALA A 194 26.34 -10.21 -28.44
N ARG A 195 25.02 -10.15 -28.35
CA ARG A 195 24.09 -10.51 -29.41
C ARG A 195 24.25 -9.61 -30.65
N GLN A 196 24.42 -8.31 -30.43
CA GLN A 196 24.68 -7.37 -31.55
C GLN A 196 25.97 -7.68 -32.27
N ARG A 197 27.07 -8.02 -31.56
CA ARG A 197 28.36 -8.44 -32.18
C ARG A 197 28.25 -9.75 -32.93
N ALA A 198 27.42 -10.67 -32.47
CA ALA A 198 27.16 -11.95 -33.13
C ALA A 198 26.21 -11.82 -34.32
N GLY A 199 25.75 -10.62 -34.67
CA GLY A 199 24.84 -10.41 -35.81
C GLY A 199 23.46 -11.01 -35.62
N THR A 200 23.07 -11.37 -34.39
CA THR A 200 21.77 -11.96 -34.10
C THR A 200 20.64 -10.94 -34.34
N PRO A 201 19.68 -11.22 -35.23
CA PRO A 201 18.57 -10.31 -35.48
C PRO A 201 17.68 -10.18 -34.20
N VAL A 202 17.29 -8.96 -33.88
CA VAL A 202 16.38 -8.66 -32.76
C VAL A 202 15.02 -8.31 -33.33
N VAL A 203 14.00 -9.11 -32.98
CA VAL A 203 12.62 -8.87 -33.37
C VAL A 203 11.81 -8.52 -32.12
N SER A 204 11.09 -7.42 -32.17
CA SER A 204 10.16 -7.02 -31.11
C SER A 204 8.72 -7.28 -31.55
N LEU A 205 7.98 -8.04 -30.73
CA LEU A 205 6.54 -8.18 -30.89
C LEU A 205 5.89 -7.05 -30.08
N VAL A 206 5.13 -6.20 -30.76
CA VAL A 206 4.38 -5.11 -30.15
C VAL A 206 2.90 -5.36 -30.40
N GLY A 207 2.10 -5.29 -29.38
CA GLY A 207 0.66 -5.48 -29.45
C GLY A 207 -0.07 -4.67 -28.40
N TYR A 208 -1.34 -4.44 -28.65
CA TYR A 208 -2.25 -3.89 -27.66
C TYR A 208 -2.65 -5.02 -26.70
N THR A 209 -2.44 -4.82 -25.39
CA THR A 209 -2.83 -5.76 -24.32
C THR A 209 -3.96 -5.17 -23.50
#